data_5c0e355f52c1fc9d683a6142927a390a
#
_entry.id   5c0e355f52c1fc9d683a6142927a390a
#
_cell.length_a   1.000
_cell.length_b   1.000
_cell.length_c   1.000
_cell.angle_alpha   90.00
_cell.angle_beta   90.00
_cell.angle_gamma   90.00
#
_symmetry.space_group_name_H-M   'P 1'
#
loop_
_entity.id
_entity.type
_entity.pdbx_description
1 polymer ?
#
loop_
_entity_poly.entity_id
_entity_poly.type
_entity_poly.pdbx_seq_one_letter_code
_entity_poly.pdbx_strand_id
1 'polypeptide(L)'
;MSVTTSTMTDEQRRSVAIEFLKRIDRGDDVLGLFADDAQLYFPKHPLANGIDEIKQVFGNVAGIVAWAGHDYAYMNFVHSGDTLVVEGTSFGRTADGAEWRAGVTLNGRWCDVFEIRDGKIQRLFIYLDPDYADADTARYPWLR
;
A
#
# COMPACT_ATOMS: atom_id res chain seq x y z
N MET A 1 -14.09 -37.40 4.64
CA MET A 1 -14.56 -36.32 3.77
C MET A 1 -13.45 -35.31 3.61
N SER A 2 -12.87 -35.22 2.44
CA SER A 2 -11.83 -34.23 2.18
C SER A 2 -12.46 -32.88 1.90
N VAL A 3 -12.15 -31.89 2.70
CA VAL A 3 -12.49 -30.51 2.41
C VAL A 3 -11.44 -29.99 1.43
N THR A 4 -11.86 -29.79 0.19
CA THR A 4 -11.00 -29.11 -0.79
C THR A 4 -11.06 -27.63 -0.48
N THR A 5 -10.07 -27.12 0.24
CA THR A 5 -9.81 -25.68 0.27
C THR A 5 -9.25 -25.28 -1.09
N SER A 6 -9.96 -24.44 -1.81
CA SER A 6 -9.42 -23.85 -3.02
C SER A 6 -8.26 -22.94 -2.61
N THR A 7 -7.05 -23.39 -2.85
CA THR A 7 -5.86 -22.58 -2.64
C THR A 7 -5.69 -21.62 -3.81
N MET A 8 -5.51 -20.35 -3.48
CA MET A 8 -5.16 -19.35 -4.49
C MET A 8 -3.78 -19.63 -5.05
N THR A 9 -3.61 -19.34 -6.33
CA THR A 9 -2.29 -19.34 -6.96
C THR A 9 -1.54 -18.05 -6.65
N ASP A 10 -0.23 -18.04 -6.86
CA ASP A 10 0.59 -16.82 -6.75
C ASP A 10 0.09 -15.72 -7.69
N GLU A 11 -0.31 -16.09 -8.92
CA GLU A 11 -0.86 -15.15 -9.89
C GLU A 11 -2.17 -14.53 -9.42
N GLN A 12 -3.03 -15.30 -8.79
CA GLN A 12 -4.29 -14.79 -8.24
C GLN A 12 -4.03 -13.79 -7.10
N ARG A 13 -3.07 -14.08 -6.21
CA ARG A 13 -2.69 -13.15 -5.14
C ARG A 13 -2.10 -11.87 -5.72
N ARG A 14 -1.22 -12.00 -6.70
CA ARG A 14 -0.63 -10.84 -7.40
C ARG A 14 -1.71 -9.97 -8.03
N SER A 15 -2.73 -10.57 -8.63
CA SER A 15 -3.84 -9.85 -9.22
C SER A 15 -4.63 -9.04 -8.19
N VAL A 16 -4.85 -9.58 -7.00
CA VAL A 16 -5.51 -8.84 -5.91
C VAL A 16 -4.67 -7.64 -5.48
N ALA A 17 -3.36 -7.83 -5.28
CA ALA A 17 -2.46 -6.74 -4.89
C ALA A 17 -2.38 -5.64 -5.95
N ILE A 18 -2.28 -6.00 -7.23
CA ILE A 18 -2.26 -5.04 -8.35
C ILE A 18 -3.60 -4.30 -8.43
N GLU A 19 -4.71 -4.99 -8.27
CA GLU A 19 -6.03 -4.35 -8.28
C GLU A 19 -6.17 -3.33 -7.14
N PHE A 20 -5.65 -3.65 -5.95
CA PHE A 20 -5.59 -2.72 -4.83
C PHE A 20 -4.83 -1.45 -5.22
N LEU A 21 -3.63 -1.58 -5.76
CA LEU A 21 -2.80 -0.44 -6.16
C LEU A 21 -3.47 0.39 -7.25
N LYS A 22 -4.07 -0.25 -8.24
CA LYS A 22 -4.79 0.44 -9.32
C LYS A 22 -5.99 1.22 -8.81
N ARG A 23 -6.74 0.67 -7.85
CA ARG A 23 -7.86 1.39 -7.24
C ARG A 23 -7.38 2.60 -6.45
N ILE A 24 -6.28 2.47 -5.71
CA ILE A 24 -5.64 3.61 -5.03
C ILE A 24 -5.30 4.71 -6.06
N ASP A 25 -4.67 4.35 -7.16
CA ASP A 25 -4.24 5.31 -8.19
C ASP A 25 -5.41 6.03 -8.86
N ARG A 26 -6.54 5.35 -9.01
CA ARG A 26 -7.76 5.93 -9.61
C ARG A 26 -8.66 6.65 -8.60
N GLY A 27 -8.38 6.51 -7.31
CA GLY A 27 -9.29 7.00 -6.26
C GLY A 27 -10.57 6.19 -6.10
N ASP A 28 -10.55 4.93 -6.54
CA ASP A 28 -11.69 4.01 -6.40
C ASP A 28 -11.72 3.37 -5.00
N ASP A 29 -12.87 2.78 -4.65
CA ASP A 29 -13.03 2.07 -3.38
C ASP A 29 -12.14 0.82 -3.32
N VAL A 30 -11.40 0.68 -2.22
CA VAL A 30 -10.53 -0.47 -1.95
C VAL A 30 -11.10 -1.41 -0.88
N LEU A 31 -12.11 -0.97 -0.13
CA LEU A 31 -12.59 -1.71 1.04
C LEU A 31 -13.15 -3.09 0.68
N GLY A 32 -13.75 -3.22 -0.49
CA GLY A 32 -14.26 -4.51 -0.98
C GLY A 32 -13.19 -5.57 -1.23
N LEU A 33 -11.92 -5.19 -1.28
CA LEU A 33 -10.80 -6.13 -1.44
C LEU A 33 -10.33 -6.73 -0.11
N PHE A 34 -10.76 -6.16 1.02
CA PHE A 34 -10.35 -6.59 2.36
C PHE A 34 -11.37 -7.55 2.98
N ALA A 35 -10.85 -8.52 3.76
CA ALA A 35 -11.69 -9.30 4.66
C ALA A 35 -12.27 -8.39 5.76
N ASP A 36 -13.42 -8.77 6.32
CA ASP A 36 -14.12 -7.94 7.32
C ASP A 36 -13.27 -7.69 8.56
N ASP A 37 -12.43 -8.64 8.96
CA ASP A 37 -11.54 -8.58 10.12
C ASP A 37 -10.07 -8.30 9.74
N ALA A 38 -9.83 -7.78 8.54
CA ALA A 38 -8.50 -7.50 8.05
C ALA A 38 -7.76 -6.49 8.94
N GLN A 39 -6.42 -6.54 8.86
CA GLN A 39 -5.53 -5.59 9.51
C GLN A 39 -4.79 -4.77 8.48
N LEU A 40 -4.65 -3.48 8.76
CA LEU A 40 -3.88 -2.54 7.96
C LEU A 40 -2.89 -1.79 8.84
N TYR A 41 -1.64 -1.73 8.41
CA TYR A 41 -0.67 -0.78 8.93
C TYR A 41 -0.30 0.23 7.84
N PHE A 42 -0.38 1.50 8.17
CA PHE A 42 0.19 2.60 7.41
C PHE A 42 1.06 3.46 8.35
N PRO A 43 2.24 3.96 7.91
CA PRO A 43 3.13 4.72 8.79
C PRO A 43 2.43 5.87 9.52
N LYS A 44 2.82 6.07 10.77
CA LYS A 44 2.28 7.10 11.66
C LYS A 44 0.83 6.89 12.08
N HIS A 45 0.30 5.67 11.88
CA HIS A 45 -1.01 5.28 12.37
C HIS A 45 -0.88 4.11 13.36
N PRO A 46 -1.76 4.01 14.34
CA PRO A 46 -1.97 2.76 15.05
C PRO A 46 -2.41 1.66 14.08
N LEU A 47 -2.21 0.41 14.48
CA LEU A 47 -2.72 -0.72 13.70
C LEU A 47 -4.24 -0.63 13.56
N ALA A 48 -4.73 -0.65 12.34
CA ALA A 48 -6.16 -0.64 12.03
C ALA A 48 -6.68 -2.08 11.99
N ASN A 49 -7.76 -2.35 12.71
CA ASN A 49 -8.40 -3.65 12.77
C ASN A 49 -9.85 -3.52 12.27
N GLY A 50 -10.17 -4.20 11.20
CA GLY A 50 -11.49 -4.19 10.59
C GLY A 50 -11.74 -3.04 9.64
N ILE A 51 -12.83 -3.15 8.89
CA ILE A 51 -13.13 -2.25 7.76
C ILE A 51 -13.29 -0.79 8.18
N ASP A 52 -13.93 -0.53 9.32
CA ASP A 52 -14.17 0.86 9.75
C ASP A 52 -12.87 1.59 10.08
N GLU A 53 -11.93 0.93 10.78
CA GLU A 53 -10.63 1.50 11.09
C GLU A 53 -9.77 1.64 9.84
N ILE A 54 -9.82 0.66 8.92
CA ILE A 54 -9.12 0.71 7.64
C ILE A 54 -9.62 1.90 6.80
N LYS A 55 -10.91 2.10 6.73
CA LYS A 55 -11.52 3.24 6.06
C LYS A 55 -11.00 4.57 6.62
N GLN A 56 -10.87 4.66 7.94
CA GLN A 56 -10.35 5.86 8.61
C GLN A 56 -8.90 6.15 8.20
N VAL A 57 -8.06 5.12 8.12
CA VAL A 57 -6.66 5.29 7.69
C VAL A 57 -6.59 5.83 6.27
N PHE A 58 -7.32 5.23 5.33
CA PHE A 58 -7.32 5.72 3.95
C PHE A 58 -7.92 7.11 3.82
N GLY A 59 -8.91 7.46 4.64
CA GLY A 59 -9.44 8.82 4.71
C GLY A 59 -8.39 9.83 5.18
N ASN A 60 -7.59 9.48 6.18
CA ASN A 60 -6.49 10.31 6.66
C ASN A 60 -5.42 10.51 5.58
N VAL A 61 -5.03 9.44 4.88
CA VAL A 61 -4.04 9.52 3.80
C VAL A 61 -4.56 10.39 2.66
N ALA A 62 -5.82 10.25 2.29
CA ALA A 62 -6.45 11.07 1.26
C ALA A 62 -6.48 12.57 1.62
N GLY A 63 -6.39 12.92 2.90
CA GLY A 63 -6.30 14.29 3.37
C GLY A 63 -4.94 14.93 3.14
N ILE A 64 -3.87 14.13 2.98
CA ILE A 64 -2.50 14.62 2.78
C ILE A 64 -1.96 14.36 1.38
N VAL A 65 -2.50 13.38 0.67
CA VAL A 65 -2.11 13.02 -0.70
C VAL A 65 -3.24 13.36 -1.65
N ALA A 66 -3.00 14.30 -2.56
CA ALA A 66 -4.01 14.68 -3.55
C ALA A 66 -4.20 13.59 -4.60
N TRP A 67 -3.10 13.02 -5.09
CA TRP A 67 -3.12 11.86 -5.99
C TRP A 67 -1.76 11.17 -5.96
N ALA A 68 -1.77 9.91 -6.32
CA ALA A 68 -0.55 9.09 -6.41
C ALA A 68 -0.66 8.12 -7.59
N GLY A 69 0.48 7.74 -8.11
CA GLY A 69 0.62 6.69 -9.11
C GLY A 69 1.75 5.74 -8.73
N HIS A 70 1.60 4.47 -9.10
CA HIS A 70 2.60 3.44 -8.89
C HIS A 70 3.23 3.05 -10.23
N ASP A 71 4.53 2.78 -10.22
CA ASP A 71 5.28 2.39 -11.44
C ASP A 71 5.16 0.88 -11.66
N TYR A 72 4.12 0.44 -12.35
CA TYR A 72 3.80 -0.99 -12.52
C TYR A 72 4.88 -1.79 -13.26
N ALA A 73 5.69 -1.13 -14.08
CA ALA A 73 6.79 -1.77 -14.81
C ALA A 73 7.99 -2.15 -13.93
N TYR A 74 8.06 -1.62 -12.72
CA TYR A 74 9.24 -1.74 -11.85
C TYR A 74 8.91 -2.36 -10.48
N MET A 75 7.88 -3.16 -10.41
CA MET A 75 7.50 -3.86 -9.18
C MET A 75 8.27 -5.17 -9.04
N ASN A 76 8.71 -5.47 -7.83
CA ASN A 76 9.28 -6.74 -7.45
C ASN A 76 8.31 -7.49 -6.55
N PHE A 77 8.03 -8.76 -6.88
CA PHE A 77 7.08 -9.60 -6.17
C PHE A 77 7.81 -10.78 -5.54
N VAL A 78 7.56 -11.01 -4.25
CA VAL A 78 8.09 -12.16 -3.53
C VAL A 78 6.93 -12.90 -2.87
N HIS A 79 6.78 -14.17 -3.23
CA HIS A 79 5.70 -15.03 -2.75
C HIS A 79 6.19 -16.03 -1.72
N SER A 80 5.42 -16.23 -0.66
CA SER A 80 5.62 -17.31 0.31
C SER A 80 4.27 -17.70 0.92
N GLY A 81 3.69 -18.79 0.43
CA GLY A 81 2.34 -19.23 0.84
C GLY A 81 1.30 -18.13 0.57
N ASP A 82 0.56 -17.74 1.60
CA ASP A 82 -0.45 -16.66 1.52
C ASP A 82 0.16 -15.26 1.52
N THR A 83 1.45 -15.16 1.80
CA THR A 83 2.16 -13.87 1.88
C THR A 83 2.71 -13.47 0.53
N LEU A 84 2.44 -12.23 0.15
CA LEU A 84 2.99 -11.58 -1.03
C LEU A 84 3.64 -10.28 -0.60
N VAL A 85 4.93 -10.14 -0.88
CA VAL A 85 5.65 -8.88 -0.71
C VAL A 85 5.76 -8.21 -2.06
N VAL A 86 5.37 -6.95 -2.14
CA VAL A 86 5.49 -6.12 -3.35
C VAL A 86 6.30 -4.89 -2.98
N GLU A 87 7.40 -4.67 -3.66
CA GLU A 87 8.15 -3.41 -3.54
C GLU A 87 8.19 -2.68 -4.86
N GLY A 88 8.23 -1.37 -4.80
CA GLY A 88 8.23 -0.57 -6.01
C GLY A 88 8.49 0.90 -5.75
N THR A 89 8.18 1.68 -6.77
CA THR A 89 8.33 3.13 -6.76
C THR A 89 7.01 3.81 -7.08
N SER A 90 6.89 5.06 -6.66
CA SER A 90 5.70 5.86 -6.85
C SER A 90 6.04 7.32 -7.14
N PHE A 91 5.03 8.04 -7.55
CA PHE A 91 5.05 9.47 -7.78
C PHE A 91 3.68 10.05 -7.41
N GLY A 92 3.62 11.34 -7.17
CA GLY A 92 2.34 11.96 -6.84
C GLY A 92 2.47 13.40 -6.42
N ARG A 93 1.39 13.90 -5.82
CA ARG A 93 1.29 15.26 -5.31
C ARG A 93 0.57 15.27 -3.96
N THR A 94 1.10 16.03 -3.02
CA THR A 94 0.44 16.27 -1.74
C THR A 94 -0.70 17.26 -1.86
N ALA A 95 -1.57 17.31 -0.85
CA ALA A 95 -2.71 18.24 -0.84
C ALA A 95 -2.27 19.71 -0.86
N ASP A 96 -1.09 20.03 -0.35
CA ASP A 96 -0.52 21.39 -0.37
C ASP A 96 0.34 21.68 -1.62
N GLY A 97 0.39 20.77 -2.58
CA GLY A 97 0.99 20.99 -3.89
C GLY A 97 2.43 20.51 -4.08
N ALA A 98 3.06 19.88 -3.07
CA ALA A 98 4.39 19.32 -3.23
C ALA A 98 4.34 18.05 -4.09
N GLU A 99 5.30 17.88 -4.99
CA GLU A 99 5.39 16.71 -5.85
C GLU A 99 6.50 15.78 -5.38
N TRP A 100 6.29 14.48 -5.51
CA TRP A 100 7.35 13.49 -5.28
C TRP A 100 7.46 12.53 -6.46
N ARG A 101 8.66 12.01 -6.66
CA ARG A 101 8.95 10.94 -7.61
C ARG A 101 10.20 10.21 -7.17
N ALA A 102 10.12 8.90 -7.05
CA ALA A 102 11.27 8.07 -6.71
C ALA A 102 12.40 8.29 -7.71
N GLY A 103 13.62 8.45 -7.19
CA GLY A 103 14.80 8.74 -8.00
C GLY A 103 14.99 10.21 -8.35
N VAL A 104 13.99 11.06 -8.14
CA VAL A 104 14.04 12.52 -8.34
C VAL A 104 13.98 13.24 -7.00
N THR A 105 13.00 12.89 -6.17
CA THR A 105 12.92 13.37 -4.78
C THR A 105 13.37 12.27 -3.83
N LEU A 106 13.45 12.55 -2.53
CA LEU A 106 13.85 11.57 -1.52
C LEU A 106 12.78 10.53 -1.25
N ASN A 107 11.53 10.86 -1.54
CA ASN A 107 10.37 9.98 -1.33
C ASN A 107 10.04 9.15 -2.57
N GLY A 108 9.09 8.21 -2.42
CA GLY A 108 8.53 7.45 -3.52
C GLY A 108 8.88 5.97 -3.55
N ARG A 109 9.69 5.48 -2.60
CA ARG A 109 9.97 4.03 -2.48
C ARG A 109 9.02 3.43 -1.45
N TRP A 110 8.46 2.27 -1.76
CA TRP A 110 7.49 1.62 -0.89
C TRP A 110 7.65 0.10 -0.94
N CYS A 111 7.16 -0.53 0.12
CA CYS A 111 7.08 -1.98 0.23
C CYS A 111 5.78 -2.35 0.96
N ASP A 112 4.98 -3.17 0.33
CA ASP A 112 3.72 -3.67 0.87
C ASP A 112 3.83 -5.16 1.16
N VAL A 113 3.46 -5.56 2.38
CA VAL A 113 3.40 -6.96 2.78
C VAL A 113 1.94 -7.35 2.92
N PHE A 114 1.48 -8.17 1.98
CA PHE A 114 0.11 -8.69 1.92
C PHE A 114 0.04 -10.09 2.49
N GLU A 115 -1.05 -10.38 3.17
CA GLU A 115 -1.53 -11.75 3.39
C GLU A 115 -2.88 -11.85 2.70
N ILE A 116 -2.98 -12.73 1.71
CA ILE A 116 -4.18 -12.84 0.84
C ILE A 116 -4.65 -14.28 0.85
N ARG A 117 -5.88 -14.49 1.33
CA ARG A 117 -6.59 -15.79 1.33
C ARG A 117 -8.02 -15.59 0.89
N ASP A 118 -8.58 -16.59 0.25
CA ASP A 118 -9.99 -16.61 -0.15
C ASP A 118 -10.39 -15.39 -1.01
N GLY A 119 -9.47 -14.92 -1.84
CA GLY A 119 -9.70 -13.77 -2.71
C GLY A 119 -9.69 -12.42 -2.01
N LYS A 120 -9.36 -12.36 -0.72
CA LYS A 120 -9.41 -11.15 0.10
C LYS A 120 -8.08 -10.87 0.79
N ILE A 121 -7.81 -9.58 0.97
CA ILE A 121 -6.67 -9.11 1.77
C ILE A 121 -7.03 -9.33 3.24
N GLN A 122 -6.27 -10.19 3.91
CA GLN A 122 -6.42 -10.46 5.35
C GLN A 122 -5.56 -9.51 6.17
N ARG A 123 -4.42 -9.11 5.61
CA ARG A 123 -3.46 -8.24 6.24
C ARG A 123 -2.70 -7.48 5.15
N LEU A 124 -2.53 -6.18 5.35
CA LEU A 124 -1.69 -5.33 4.51
C LEU A 124 -0.88 -4.41 5.40
N PHE A 125 0.44 -4.57 5.39
CA PHE A 125 1.36 -3.68 6.07
C PHE A 125 2.16 -2.91 5.03
N ILE A 126 2.00 -1.59 5.05
CA ILE A 126 2.60 -0.66 4.10
C ILE A 126 3.80 0.00 4.77
N TYR A 127 4.96 -0.12 4.15
CA TYR A 127 6.21 0.49 4.62
C TYR A 127 6.69 1.50 3.59
N LEU A 128 6.73 2.75 3.99
CA LEU A 128 7.21 3.85 3.15
C LEU A 128 7.57 5.02 4.06
N ASP A 129 8.18 6.04 3.50
CA ASP A 129 8.36 7.32 4.18
C ASP A 129 7.11 8.18 3.96
N PRO A 130 6.34 8.49 5.02
CA PRO A 130 5.12 9.27 4.88
C PRO A 130 5.37 10.77 4.69
N ASP A 131 6.62 11.23 4.78
CA ASP A 131 7.00 12.62 4.51
C ASP A 131 7.12 12.87 3.00
N TYR A 132 6.00 12.80 2.31
CA TYR A 132 5.96 12.91 0.85
C TYR A 132 6.51 14.24 0.32
N ALA A 133 6.50 15.30 1.13
CA ALA A 133 6.96 16.63 0.74
C ALA A 133 8.45 16.87 1.06
N ASP A 134 9.16 15.89 1.61
CA ASP A 134 10.54 16.02 2.09
C ASP A 134 10.71 17.21 3.07
N ALA A 135 9.68 17.46 3.89
CA ALA A 135 9.66 18.59 4.82
C ALA A 135 10.60 18.41 6.02
N ASP A 136 10.98 17.17 6.32
CA ASP A 136 11.76 16.79 7.49
C ASP A 136 13.26 16.68 7.22
N THR A 137 13.74 17.17 6.08
CA THR A 137 15.13 17.02 5.63
C THR A 137 16.14 17.63 6.59
N ALA A 138 15.77 18.69 7.32
CA ALA A 138 16.67 19.38 8.25
C ALA A 138 17.13 18.50 9.43
N ARG A 139 16.39 17.43 9.74
CA ARG A 139 16.78 16.47 10.79
C ARG A 139 17.94 15.57 10.39
N TYR A 140 18.25 15.47 9.11
CA TYR A 140 19.20 14.51 8.58
C TYR A 140 20.49 15.22 8.14
N PRO A 141 21.60 15.05 8.88
CA PRO A 141 22.85 15.80 8.60
C PRO A 141 23.41 15.58 7.20
N TRP A 142 23.17 14.40 6.61
CA TRP A 142 23.65 14.08 5.25
C TRP A 142 22.84 14.74 4.13
N LEU A 143 21.76 15.41 4.46
CA LEU A 143 20.94 16.19 3.51
C LEU A 143 21.20 17.68 3.54
N ARG A 144 22.22 18.11 4.30
CA ARG A 144 22.60 19.52 4.39
C ARG A 144 23.58 19.92 3.31
#